data_ca217ed23771c384945c15a5d97a0ffd
#
_entry.id   ca217ed23771c384945c15a5d97a0ffd
#
_cell.length_a   1.000
_cell.length_b   1.000
_cell.length_c   1.000
_cell.angle_alpha   90.00
_cell.angle_beta   90.00
_cell.angle_gamma   90.00
#
_symmetry.space_group_name_H-M   'P 1'
#
loop_
_entity.id
_entity.type
_entity.pdbx_description
1 polymer ?
#
loop_
_entity_poly.entity_id
_entity_poly.type
_entity_poly.pdbx_seq_one_letter_code
_entity_poly.pdbx_strand_id
1 'polypeptide(L)'
;ENVQRFERVVAPYWTMIEDGSLRNHGKEFITPPIRAWRIEHAFNCLFNKALNGDVDFSPRTSIHVHMNIRTLTKEQLKALVITYMVFEKVLFSFVGQDRYNSIFCVPLCEASVIRDLQYWLDHDQPLIDWKKYTALNLAPIGDKGTIEFRHHYGTKDIKQLTTWINVILSLKKFALRTTPEEIWTTIKELNTTSQYRLFGEQVFGALFGTIITAKYNEEIERCVTVVKEACLPNEFNVQIYKSVTKNSKLYLFKCNKPKSLRDYLVEEELQFLDEREAPLDNVDEDGR
;
A
#
# COMPACT_ATOMS: atom_id res chain seq x y z
N GLU A 1 -20.35 -11.33 0.60
CA GLU A 1 -21.12 -11.27 1.87
C GLU A 1 -21.82 -12.61 2.19
N ASN A 2 -22.13 -13.41 1.23
CA ASN A 2 -22.79 -14.70 1.43
C ASN A 2 -21.85 -15.83 1.01
N VAL A 3 -21.19 -16.47 1.97
CA VAL A 3 -20.29 -17.61 1.74
C VAL A 3 -20.95 -18.86 2.25
N GLN A 4 -21.43 -19.71 1.34
CA GLN A 4 -22.10 -20.94 1.70
C GLN A 4 -21.13 -22.04 2.13
N ARG A 5 -19.95 -22.09 1.51
CA ARG A 5 -18.95 -23.13 1.76
C ARG A 5 -17.52 -22.61 1.59
N PHE A 6 -16.63 -23.02 2.47
CA PHE A 6 -15.20 -22.78 2.39
C PHE A 6 -14.40 -24.05 2.72
N GLU A 7 -13.62 -24.54 1.78
CA GLU A 7 -12.77 -25.69 1.97
C GLU A 7 -11.32 -25.27 2.22
N ARG A 8 -10.92 -25.23 3.48
CA ARG A 8 -9.58 -24.79 3.90
C ARG A 8 -8.45 -25.66 3.32
N VAL A 9 -8.70 -26.97 3.13
CA VAL A 9 -7.69 -27.91 2.62
C VAL A 9 -7.17 -27.51 1.23
N VAL A 10 -8.05 -26.95 0.40
CA VAL A 10 -7.69 -26.53 -0.97
C VAL A 10 -7.28 -25.06 -1.07
N ALA A 11 -7.30 -24.33 0.04
CA ALA A 11 -6.84 -22.96 0.12
C ALA A 11 -5.94 -22.73 1.36
N PRO A 12 -4.77 -23.38 1.42
CA PRO A 12 -3.93 -23.41 2.62
C PRO A 12 -3.42 -22.05 3.07
N TYR A 13 -3.37 -21.08 2.15
CA TYR A 13 -2.94 -19.70 2.45
C TYR A 13 -4.01 -18.86 3.13
N TRP A 14 -5.27 -19.31 3.20
CA TRP A 14 -6.38 -18.49 3.61
C TRP A 14 -6.98 -18.93 4.94
N THR A 15 -7.26 -17.95 5.78
CA THR A 15 -8.05 -18.13 6.99
C THR A 15 -9.32 -17.32 6.84
N MET A 16 -10.47 -17.95 7.09
CA MET A 16 -11.77 -17.31 7.08
C MET A 16 -12.13 -16.87 8.50
N ILE A 17 -12.52 -15.61 8.65
CA ILE A 17 -13.02 -15.04 9.89
C ILE A 17 -14.34 -14.31 9.65
N GLU A 18 -15.08 -14.00 10.71
CA GLU A 18 -16.27 -13.17 10.62
C GLU A 18 -15.88 -11.69 10.52
N ASP A 19 -16.58 -10.95 9.65
CA ASP A 19 -16.42 -9.50 9.54
C ASP A 19 -17.73 -8.79 9.88
N GLY A 20 -17.76 -8.18 11.06
CA GLY A 20 -18.93 -7.45 11.55
C GLY A 20 -19.26 -6.17 10.76
N SER A 21 -18.39 -5.71 9.86
CA SER A 21 -18.68 -4.58 8.95
C SER A 21 -19.52 -4.99 7.74
N LEU A 22 -19.57 -6.27 7.42
CA LEU A 22 -20.37 -6.84 6.35
C LEU A 22 -21.77 -7.22 6.83
N ARG A 23 -22.70 -7.36 5.88
CA ARG A 23 -24.07 -7.85 6.15
C ARG A 23 -24.10 -9.38 6.09
N ASN A 24 -25.22 -9.96 6.58
CA ASN A 24 -25.52 -11.40 6.42
C ASN A 24 -24.42 -12.34 6.93
N HIS A 25 -23.77 -11.99 8.05
CA HIS A 25 -22.62 -12.75 8.58
C HIS A 25 -21.49 -12.90 7.57
N GLY A 26 -21.19 -11.81 6.84
CA GLY A 26 -20.14 -11.78 5.85
C GLY A 26 -18.80 -12.23 6.41
N LYS A 27 -17.95 -12.77 5.54
CA LYS A 27 -16.66 -13.37 5.91
C LYS A 27 -15.52 -12.55 5.33
N GLU A 28 -14.47 -12.41 6.11
CA GLU A 28 -13.18 -11.92 5.67
C GLU A 28 -12.22 -13.09 5.46
N PHE A 29 -11.51 -13.07 4.35
CA PHE A 29 -10.47 -14.03 4.02
C PHE A 29 -9.11 -13.34 4.16
N ILE A 30 -8.29 -13.82 5.06
CA ILE A 30 -6.96 -13.26 5.35
C ILE A 30 -5.86 -14.25 5.01
N THR A 31 -4.71 -13.74 4.56
CA THR A 31 -3.51 -14.53 4.33
C THR A 31 -2.43 -14.17 5.35
N PRO A 32 -1.51 -15.09 5.69
CA PRO A 32 -0.21 -14.70 6.22
C PRO A 32 0.55 -13.85 5.17
N PRO A 33 1.66 -13.22 5.52
CA PRO A 33 2.52 -12.59 4.54
C PRO A 33 2.89 -13.58 3.43
N ILE A 34 2.55 -13.24 2.18
CA ILE A 34 2.87 -14.04 1.00
C ILE A 34 3.70 -13.22 0.01
N ARG A 35 4.52 -13.89 -0.76
CA ARG A 35 5.35 -13.25 -1.77
C ARG A 35 4.52 -12.87 -3.00
N ALA A 36 4.88 -11.76 -3.64
CA ALA A 36 4.14 -11.24 -4.79
C ALA A 36 3.93 -12.29 -5.90
N TRP A 37 4.91 -13.14 -6.18
CA TRP A 37 4.81 -14.17 -7.21
C TRP A 37 3.87 -15.34 -6.85
N ARG A 38 3.51 -15.52 -5.56
CA ARG A 38 2.53 -16.53 -5.10
C ARG A 38 1.09 -16.00 -5.05
N ILE A 39 0.88 -14.73 -5.22
CA ILE A 39 -0.44 -14.08 -5.04
C ILE A 39 -1.47 -14.64 -6.02
N GLU A 40 -1.11 -14.75 -7.29
CA GLU A 40 -2.01 -15.29 -8.32
C GLU A 40 -2.44 -16.72 -7.97
N HIS A 41 -1.49 -17.58 -7.57
CA HIS A 41 -1.79 -18.92 -7.12
C HIS A 41 -2.69 -18.95 -5.89
N ALA A 42 -2.42 -18.08 -4.89
CA ALA A 42 -3.24 -18.01 -3.68
C ALA A 42 -4.69 -17.60 -4.00
N PHE A 43 -4.89 -16.61 -4.89
CA PHE A 43 -6.24 -16.24 -5.34
C PHE A 43 -6.93 -17.35 -6.14
N ASN A 44 -6.20 -18.06 -6.99
CA ASN A 44 -6.75 -19.23 -7.70
C ASN A 44 -7.23 -20.30 -6.70
N CYS A 45 -6.45 -20.58 -5.67
CA CYS A 45 -6.86 -21.52 -4.61
C CYS A 45 -8.12 -21.03 -3.88
N LEU A 46 -8.24 -19.73 -3.59
CA LEU A 46 -9.42 -19.20 -2.93
C LEU A 46 -10.66 -19.26 -3.83
N PHE A 47 -10.62 -18.57 -4.96
CA PHE A 47 -11.83 -18.33 -5.77
C PHE A 47 -12.26 -19.53 -6.58
N ASN A 48 -11.31 -20.27 -7.16
CA ASN A 48 -11.63 -21.35 -8.09
C ASN A 48 -11.69 -22.73 -7.42
N LYS A 49 -11.08 -22.91 -6.25
CA LYS A 49 -11.08 -24.20 -5.54
C LYS A 49 -11.92 -24.15 -4.27
N ALA A 50 -11.58 -23.25 -3.32
CA ALA A 50 -12.21 -23.24 -2.00
C ALA A 50 -13.62 -22.65 -2.01
N LEU A 51 -13.88 -21.61 -2.77
CA LEU A 51 -15.19 -20.95 -2.88
C LEU A 51 -15.97 -21.40 -4.10
N ASN A 52 -15.34 -22.15 -5.00
CA ASN A 52 -15.93 -22.71 -6.22
C ASN A 52 -16.70 -21.67 -7.07
N GLY A 53 -16.20 -20.42 -7.07
CA GLY A 53 -16.81 -19.32 -7.82
C GLY A 53 -18.09 -18.72 -7.22
N ASP A 54 -18.60 -19.30 -6.13
CA ASP A 54 -19.85 -18.87 -5.48
C ASP A 54 -19.56 -17.83 -4.40
N VAL A 55 -19.39 -16.59 -4.82
CA VAL A 55 -19.14 -15.44 -3.94
C VAL A 55 -19.95 -14.23 -4.35
N ASP A 56 -20.59 -13.60 -3.39
CA ASP A 56 -21.29 -12.35 -3.55
C ASP A 56 -20.45 -11.19 -3.03
N PHE A 57 -20.31 -10.17 -3.86
CA PHE A 57 -19.67 -8.91 -3.50
C PHE A 57 -20.71 -7.80 -3.42
N SER A 58 -20.78 -7.13 -2.29
CA SER A 58 -21.57 -5.90 -2.13
C SER A 58 -20.67 -4.68 -2.24
N PRO A 59 -21.22 -3.46 -2.32
CA PRO A 59 -20.43 -2.23 -2.23
C PRO A 59 -19.62 -2.07 -0.93
N ARG A 60 -19.91 -2.89 0.10
CA ARG A 60 -19.14 -2.93 1.36
C ARG A 60 -17.94 -3.85 1.27
N THR A 61 -17.98 -4.81 0.36
CA THR A 61 -16.87 -5.76 0.18
C THR A 61 -15.67 -5.06 -0.44
N SER A 62 -14.51 -5.27 0.14
CA SER A 62 -13.26 -4.67 -0.33
C SER A 62 -12.11 -5.64 -0.20
N ILE A 63 -11.05 -5.34 -0.94
CA ILE A 63 -9.79 -6.05 -0.84
C ILE A 63 -8.77 -5.09 -0.26
N HIS A 64 -8.23 -5.45 0.89
CA HIS A 64 -7.19 -4.71 1.56
C HIS A 64 -5.84 -5.40 1.31
N VAL A 65 -4.84 -4.60 0.99
CA VAL A 65 -3.49 -5.11 0.77
C VAL A 65 -2.55 -4.51 1.80
N HIS A 66 -2.03 -5.35 2.69
CA HIS A 66 -0.97 -4.98 3.62
C HIS A 66 0.39 -5.12 2.93
N MET A 67 1.08 -4.02 2.73
CA MET A 67 2.43 -4.00 2.18
C MET A 67 3.43 -3.95 3.33
N ASN A 68 4.34 -4.92 3.38
CA ASN A 68 5.44 -4.91 4.34
C ASN A 68 6.37 -3.73 4.08
N ILE A 69 6.61 -2.90 5.11
CA ILE A 69 7.48 -1.73 5.04
C ILE A 69 8.65 -1.79 6.01
N ARG A 70 8.87 -2.92 6.71
CA ARG A 70 9.94 -3.06 7.70
C ARG A 70 11.34 -2.88 7.14
N THR A 71 11.48 -3.05 5.81
CA THR A 71 12.74 -2.86 5.09
C THR A 71 12.96 -1.42 4.61
N LEU A 72 11.98 -0.53 4.79
CA LEU A 72 12.11 0.87 4.40
C LEU A 72 12.71 1.68 5.56
N THR A 73 13.57 2.63 5.23
CA THR A 73 13.91 3.70 6.16
C THR A 73 12.73 4.64 6.32
N LYS A 74 12.78 5.53 7.29
CA LYS A 74 11.76 6.56 7.49
C LYS A 74 11.65 7.48 6.28
N GLU A 75 12.78 7.88 5.72
CA GLU A 75 12.86 8.72 4.53
C GLU A 75 12.23 8.02 3.33
N GLN A 76 12.49 6.72 3.15
CA GLN A 76 11.86 5.91 2.10
C GLN A 76 10.35 5.76 2.32
N LEU A 77 9.90 5.62 3.56
CA LEU A 77 8.47 5.58 3.86
C LEU A 77 7.81 6.93 3.57
N LYS A 78 8.44 8.05 3.94
CA LYS A 78 8.00 9.40 3.57
C LYS A 78 7.91 9.53 2.04
N ALA A 79 8.95 9.12 1.32
CA ALA A 79 8.98 9.12 -0.13
C ALA A 79 7.82 8.33 -0.74
N LEU A 80 7.51 7.15 -0.19
CA LEU A 80 6.38 6.34 -0.61
C LEU A 80 5.05 7.06 -0.41
N VAL A 81 4.82 7.63 0.77
CA VAL A 81 3.56 8.29 1.10
C VAL A 81 3.35 9.55 0.24
N ILE A 82 4.38 10.36 0.04
CA ILE A 82 4.31 11.56 -0.80
C ILE A 82 4.02 11.16 -2.27
N THR A 83 4.72 10.16 -2.78
CA THR A 83 4.49 9.64 -4.14
C THR A 83 3.07 9.10 -4.28
N TYR A 84 2.60 8.32 -3.31
CA TYR A 84 1.23 7.81 -3.27
C TYR A 84 0.21 8.95 -3.37
N MET A 85 0.37 10.03 -2.60
CA MET A 85 -0.56 11.15 -2.60
C MET A 85 -0.70 11.80 -3.98
N VAL A 86 0.39 11.92 -4.73
CA VAL A 86 0.35 12.46 -6.10
C VAL A 86 -0.48 11.58 -7.04
N PHE A 87 -0.46 10.28 -6.84
CA PHE A 87 -1.18 9.33 -7.70
C PHE A 87 -2.50 8.84 -7.10
N GLU A 88 -2.93 9.30 -5.94
CA GLU A 88 -4.09 8.75 -5.23
C GLU A 88 -5.35 8.69 -6.09
N LYS A 89 -5.70 9.77 -6.80
CA LYS A 89 -6.89 9.78 -7.68
C LYS A 89 -6.74 8.84 -8.87
N VAL A 90 -5.56 8.76 -9.46
CA VAL A 90 -5.25 7.83 -10.54
C VAL A 90 -5.42 6.38 -10.07
N LEU A 91 -4.96 6.07 -8.85
CA LEU A 91 -5.14 4.74 -8.26
C LEU A 91 -6.61 4.40 -8.02
N PHE A 92 -7.41 5.37 -7.58
CA PHE A 92 -8.86 5.19 -7.48
C PHE A 92 -9.52 4.96 -8.83
N SER A 93 -9.13 5.70 -9.86
CA SER A 93 -9.65 5.51 -11.22
C SER A 93 -9.27 4.15 -11.80
N PHE A 94 -8.08 3.66 -11.47
CA PHE A 94 -7.64 2.33 -11.89
C PHE A 94 -8.47 1.19 -11.27
N VAL A 95 -8.78 1.27 -9.97
CA VAL A 95 -9.56 0.23 -9.28
C VAL A 95 -11.08 0.38 -9.45
N GLY A 96 -11.54 1.48 -10.02
CA GLY A 96 -12.96 1.82 -10.13
C GLY A 96 -13.41 2.84 -9.07
N GLN A 97 -14.17 3.84 -9.50
CA GLN A 97 -14.51 5.02 -8.67
C GLN A 97 -15.48 4.74 -7.54
N ASP A 98 -16.13 3.56 -7.50
CA ASP A 98 -17.13 3.22 -6.48
C ASP A 98 -16.60 3.31 -5.05
N ARG A 99 -15.28 3.14 -4.88
CA ARG A 99 -14.62 3.24 -3.56
C ARG A 99 -14.25 4.66 -3.16
N TYR A 100 -14.16 5.58 -4.10
CA TYR A 100 -13.74 6.96 -3.85
C TYR A 100 -14.67 7.70 -2.86
N ASN A 101 -15.97 7.42 -2.91
CA ASN A 101 -16.98 8.02 -2.02
C ASN A 101 -17.29 7.13 -0.82
N SER A 102 -16.50 6.11 -0.53
CA SER A 102 -16.75 5.20 0.59
C SER A 102 -16.20 5.78 1.89
N ILE A 103 -17.04 5.83 2.93
CA ILE A 103 -16.60 6.20 4.29
C ILE A 103 -15.56 5.23 4.88
N PHE A 104 -15.39 4.04 4.29
CA PHE A 104 -14.40 3.04 4.68
C PHE A 104 -13.11 3.13 3.87
N CYS A 105 -13.02 4.12 2.96
CA CYS A 105 -11.87 4.32 2.08
C CYS A 105 -11.73 5.79 1.70
N VAL A 106 -11.59 6.65 2.71
CA VAL A 106 -11.51 8.11 2.51
C VAL A 106 -10.18 8.46 1.86
N PRO A 107 -10.16 9.17 0.72
CA PRO A 107 -8.93 9.62 0.10
C PRO A 107 -8.07 10.43 1.07
N LEU A 108 -6.77 10.17 1.09
CA LEU A 108 -5.83 10.85 1.99
C LEU A 108 -5.77 12.35 1.70
N CYS A 109 -5.78 12.72 0.41
CA CYS A 109 -5.80 14.11 -0.03
C CYS A 109 -7.08 14.88 0.34
N GLU A 110 -8.15 14.19 0.73
CA GLU A 110 -9.44 14.80 1.14
C GLU A 110 -9.72 14.59 2.64
N ALA A 111 -8.89 13.82 3.32
CA ALA A 111 -9.07 13.50 4.73
C ALA A 111 -8.51 14.60 5.65
N SER A 112 -9.15 14.80 6.80
CA SER A 112 -8.63 15.70 7.83
C SER A 112 -7.23 15.32 8.35
N VAL A 113 -6.86 14.05 8.21
CA VAL A 113 -5.54 13.52 8.61
C VAL A 113 -4.37 14.08 7.80
N ILE A 114 -4.62 14.82 6.70
CA ILE A 114 -3.53 15.44 5.93
C ILE A 114 -2.69 16.40 6.79
N ARG A 115 -3.31 17.02 7.81
CA ARG A 115 -2.59 17.87 8.77
C ARG A 115 -1.67 17.06 9.67
N ASP A 116 -2.15 15.89 10.13
CA ASP A 116 -1.37 14.98 10.96
C ASP A 116 -0.22 14.38 10.13
N LEU A 117 -0.47 14.10 8.86
CA LEU A 117 0.54 13.64 7.93
C LEU A 117 1.62 14.70 7.70
N GLN A 118 1.25 15.97 7.49
CA GLN A 118 2.19 17.06 7.35
C GLN A 118 3.07 17.16 8.61
N TYR A 119 2.46 17.13 9.79
CA TYR A 119 3.20 17.15 11.04
C TYR A 119 4.17 15.98 11.16
N TRP A 120 3.75 14.77 10.77
CA TRP A 120 4.62 13.60 10.76
C TRP A 120 5.75 13.70 9.73
N LEU A 121 5.49 14.27 8.56
CA LEU A 121 6.53 14.50 7.54
C LEU A 121 7.57 15.51 8.02
N ASP A 122 7.13 16.53 8.74
CA ASP A 122 8.00 17.62 9.24
C ASP A 122 8.72 17.24 10.54
N HIS A 123 8.11 16.42 11.38
CA HIS A 123 8.63 16.08 12.70
C HIS A 123 8.82 14.56 12.82
N ASP A 124 9.85 14.15 13.55
CA ASP A 124 10.13 12.73 13.79
C ASP A 124 9.21 12.10 14.86
N GLN A 125 7.94 12.44 14.84
CA GLN A 125 6.94 11.94 15.76
C GLN A 125 6.25 10.68 15.21
N PRO A 126 5.84 9.73 16.07
CA PRO A 126 5.02 8.61 15.63
C PRO A 126 3.65 9.11 15.16
N LEU A 127 3.07 8.40 14.17
CA LEU A 127 1.67 8.61 13.78
C LEU A 127 0.77 8.12 14.91
N ILE A 128 0.31 9.06 15.73
CA ILE A 128 -0.64 8.78 16.81
C ILE A 128 -2.05 9.00 16.26
N ASP A 129 -2.96 8.07 16.57
CA ASP A 129 -4.39 8.17 16.22
C ASP A 129 -4.72 8.24 14.72
N TRP A 130 -3.92 7.59 13.88
CA TRP A 130 -4.22 7.50 12.44
C TRP A 130 -5.61 6.92 12.18
N LYS A 131 -6.35 7.56 11.29
CA LYS A 131 -7.72 7.14 10.97
C LYS A 131 -7.69 5.90 10.05
N LYS A 132 -8.08 4.74 10.60
CA LYS A 132 -8.03 3.44 9.91
C LYS A 132 -8.84 3.37 8.59
N TYR A 133 -9.76 4.29 8.38
CA TYR A 133 -10.61 4.32 7.18
C TYR A 133 -10.05 5.19 6.04
N THR A 134 -8.84 5.70 6.15
CA THR A 134 -8.16 6.32 5.01
C THR A 134 -7.80 5.28 3.95
N ALA A 135 -7.80 5.69 2.69
CA ALA A 135 -7.46 4.84 1.55
C ALA A 135 -6.06 4.23 1.66
N LEU A 136 -5.08 5.03 2.11
CA LEU A 136 -3.81 4.56 2.63
C LEU A 136 -3.84 4.62 4.15
N ASN A 137 -3.97 3.48 4.80
CA ASN A 137 -3.99 3.39 6.26
C ASN A 137 -2.60 3.08 6.80
N LEU A 138 -2.06 4.01 7.60
CA LEU A 138 -0.74 3.89 8.22
C LEU A 138 -0.79 3.33 9.65
N ALA A 139 -1.99 3.14 10.24
CA ALA A 139 -2.12 2.62 11.60
C ALA A 139 -1.41 1.26 11.81
N PRO A 140 -1.41 0.31 10.84
CA PRO A 140 -0.74 -0.97 11.02
C PRO A 140 0.79 -0.92 11.10
N ILE A 141 1.40 0.25 10.95
CA ILE A 141 2.86 0.40 11.08
C ILE A 141 3.34 -0.07 12.45
N GLY A 142 2.63 0.34 13.51
CA GLY A 142 3.08 0.11 14.88
C GLY A 142 3.01 -1.34 15.35
N ASP A 143 2.03 -2.11 14.88
CA ASP A 143 1.77 -3.49 15.33
C ASP A 143 2.18 -4.55 14.29
N LYS A 144 2.05 -4.25 13.00
CA LYS A 144 2.29 -5.21 11.91
C LYS A 144 3.52 -4.88 11.06
N GLY A 145 4.06 -3.66 11.15
CA GLY A 145 5.12 -3.19 10.27
C GLY A 145 4.69 -3.11 8.80
N THR A 146 3.41 -2.80 8.56
CA THR A 146 2.82 -2.72 7.24
C THR A 146 2.06 -1.42 7.06
N ILE A 147 1.85 -1.01 5.81
CA ILE A 147 0.83 -0.04 5.43
C ILE A 147 -0.28 -0.77 4.67
N GLU A 148 -1.52 -0.29 4.79
CA GLU A 148 -2.69 -0.95 4.23
C GLU A 148 -3.30 -0.09 3.11
N PHE A 149 -3.43 -0.67 1.92
CA PHE A 149 -4.16 -0.08 0.78
C PHE A 149 -5.59 -0.61 0.77
N ARG A 150 -6.57 0.28 0.86
CA ARG A 150 -8.00 -0.05 1.03
C ARG A 150 -8.86 0.27 -0.20
N HIS A 151 -8.25 0.65 -1.32
CA HIS A 151 -8.92 1.16 -2.52
C HIS A 151 -9.80 0.14 -3.22
N HIS A 152 -9.35 -1.13 -3.29
CA HIS A 152 -9.95 -2.09 -4.21
C HIS A 152 -11.30 -2.61 -3.71
N TYR A 153 -12.29 -2.58 -4.60
CA TYR A 153 -13.58 -3.23 -4.33
C TYR A 153 -13.46 -4.76 -4.35
N GLY A 154 -14.47 -5.46 -3.82
CA GLY A 154 -14.53 -6.91 -3.87
C GLY A 154 -14.69 -7.43 -5.30
N THR A 155 -13.79 -8.29 -5.73
CA THR A 155 -13.81 -8.92 -7.04
C THR A 155 -13.13 -10.28 -7.01
N LYS A 156 -13.48 -11.15 -7.97
CA LYS A 156 -12.79 -12.42 -8.24
C LYS A 156 -11.92 -12.37 -9.50
N ASP A 157 -11.77 -11.21 -10.11
CA ASP A 157 -10.85 -11.03 -11.24
C ASP A 157 -9.40 -11.06 -10.76
N ILE A 158 -8.80 -12.25 -10.81
CA ILE A 158 -7.43 -12.52 -10.32
C ILE A 158 -6.41 -11.67 -11.08
N LYS A 159 -6.62 -11.45 -12.38
CA LYS A 159 -5.70 -10.63 -13.19
C LYS A 159 -5.73 -9.19 -12.74
N GLN A 160 -6.91 -8.62 -12.49
CA GLN A 160 -7.06 -7.27 -11.97
C GLN A 160 -6.39 -7.14 -10.59
N LEU A 161 -6.62 -8.11 -9.68
CA LEU A 161 -6.03 -8.12 -8.35
C LEU A 161 -4.51 -8.20 -8.39
N THR A 162 -3.97 -9.09 -9.21
CA THR A 162 -2.51 -9.23 -9.38
C THR A 162 -1.90 -7.96 -9.96
N THR A 163 -2.57 -7.34 -10.93
CA THR A 163 -2.13 -6.07 -11.51
C THR A 163 -2.15 -4.95 -10.47
N TRP A 164 -3.23 -4.85 -9.67
CA TRP A 164 -3.33 -3.89 -8.56
C TRP A 164 -2.16 -4.01 -7.59
N ILE A 165 -1.87 -5.24 -7.14
CA ILE A 165 -0.76 -5.48 -6.22
C ILE A 165 0.58 -5.06 -6.83
N ASN A 166 0.82 -5.33 -8.11
CA ASN A 166 2.03 -4.89 -8.79
C ASN A 166 2.10 -3.37 -8.94
N VAL A 167 0.98 -2.70 -9.15
CA VAL A 167 0.90 -1.22 -9.19
C VAL A 167 1.33 -0.63 -7.85
N ILE A 168 0.76 -1.08 -6.74
CA ILE A 168 1.15 -0.55 -5.42
C ILE A 168 2.58 -0.93 -5.03
N LEU A 169 3.09 -2.09 -5.45
CA LEU A 169 4.49 -2.46 -5.26
C LEU A 169 5.45 -1.57 -6.04
N SER A 170 5.02 -0.97 -7.15
CA SER A 170 5.83 0.00 -7.89
C SER A 170 6.11 1.26 -7.07
N LEU A 171 5.16 1.71 -6.24
CA LEU A 171 5.37 2.82 -5.29
C LEU A 171 6.52 2.50 -4.31
N LYS A 172 6.52 1.27 -3.76
CA LYS A 172 7.61 0.84 -2.86
C LYS A 172 8.94 0.77 -3.59
N LYS A 173 8.97 0.20 -4.79
CA LYS A 173 10.20 0.11 -5.60
C LYS A 173 10.74 1.49 -5.96
N PHE A 174 9.87 2.45 -6.23
CA PHE A 174 10.26 3.83 -6.48
C PHE A 174 10.84 4.46 -5.22
N ALA A 175 10.16 4.34 -4.07
CA ALA A 175 10.61 4.89 -2.79
C ALA A 175 11.97 4.32 -2.32
N LEU A 176 12.30 3.08 -2.66
CA LEU A 176 13.60 2.47 -2.33
C LEU A 176 14.80 3.13 -3.03
N ARG A 177 14.57 3.87 -4.13
CA ARG A 177 15.61 4.48 -4.96
C ARG A 177 15.54 6.00 -5.01
N THR A 178 14.64 6.61 -4.26
CA THR A 178 14.37 8.06 -4.32
C THR A 178 14.28 8.60 -2.89
N THR A 179 14.76 9.81 -2.67
CA THR A 179 14.63 10.52 -1.40
C THR A 179 13.40 11.44 -1.38
N PRO A 180 12.89 11.83 -0.20
CA PRO A 180 11.84 12.84 -0.10
C PRO A 180 12.21 14.16 -0.78
N GLU A 181 13.47 14.59 -0.67
CA GLU A 181 13.98 15.82 -1.26
C GLU A 181 13.91 15.79 -2.80
N GLU A 182 14.30 14.66 -3.41
CA GLU A 182 14.20 14.46 -4.86
C GLU A 182 12.75 14.50 -5.32
N ILE A 183 11.84 13.87 -4.54
CA ILE A 183 10.40 13.88 -4.84
C ILE A 183 9.85 15.31 -4.71
N TRP A 184 10.20 16.03 -3.66
CA TRP A 184 9.76 17.43 -3.48
C TRP A 184 10.22 18.31 -4.63
N THR A 185 11.46 18.17 -5.06
CA THR A 185 12.00 18.89 -6.22
C THR A 185 11.18 18.58 -7.47
N THR A 186 10.93 17.30 -7.71
CA THR A 186 10.09 16.86 -8.84
C THR A 186 8.68 17.46 -8.76
N ILE A 187 8.01 17.36 -7.60
CA ILE A 187 6.63 17.85 -7.43
C ILE A 187 6.56 19.38 -7.65
N LYS A 188 7.54 20.15 -7.18
CA LYS A 188 7.59 21.61 -7.43
C LYS A 188 7.59 21.92 -8.92
N GLU A 189 8.27 21.12 -9.72
CA GLU A 189 8.42 21.31 -11.17
C GLU A 189 7.25 20.76 -11.98
N LEU A 190 6.38 19.91 -11.39
CA LEU A 190 5.24 19.33 -12.08
C LEU A 190 4.17 20.40 -12.41
N ASN A 191 4.12 20.84 -13.67
CA ASN A 191 3.20 21.87 -14.15
C ASN A 191 2.61 21.57 -15.54
N THR A 192 3.08 20.54 -16.21
CA THR A 192 2.66 20.21 -17.57
C THR A 192 2.26 18.74 -17.72
N THR A 193 1.40 18.46 -18.69
CA THR A 193 0.97 17.11 -19.05
C THR A 193 2.15 16.16 -19.32
N SER A 194 3.18 16.64 -19.99
CA SER A 194 4.37 15.83 -20.30
C SER A 194 5.16 15.48 -19.04
N GLN A 195 5.28 16.41 -18.10
CA GLN A 195 5.92 16.15 -16.81
C GLN A 195 5.11 15.16 -15.96
N TYR A 196 3.79 15.27 -15.94
CA TYR A 196 2.91 14.32 -15.25
C TYR A 196 3.08 12.89 -15.78
N ARG A 197 3.16 12.75 -17.10
CA ARG A 197 3.38 11.46 -17.76
C ARG A 197 4.76 10.89 -17.44
N LEU A 198 5.80 11.70 -17.59
CA LEU A 198 7.18 11.30 -17.30
C LEU A 198 7.31 10.83 -15.85
N PHE A 199 6.71 11.54 -14.90
CA PHE A 199 6.73 11.13 -13.50
C PHE A 199 5.98 9.80 -13.29
N GLY A 200 4.84 9.60 -13.92
CA GLY A 200 4.13 8.32 -13.91
C GLY A 200 4.96 7.16 -14.48
N GLU A 201 5.65 7.38 -15.59
CA GLU A 201 6.56 6.40 -16.17
C GLU A 201 7.72 6.05 -15.25
N GLN A 202 8.29 7.04 -14.56
CA GLN A 202 9.34 6.82 -13.57
C GLN A 202 8.87 5.98 -12.37
N VAL A 203 7.64 6.21 -11.89
CA VAL A 203 7.08 5.49 -10.74
C VAL A 203 6.63 4.08 -11.11
N PHE A 204 5.87 3.94 -12.20
CA PHE A 204 5.18 2.68 -12.54
C PHE A 204 5.88 1.86 -13.64
N GLY A 205 6.82 2.45 -14.36
CA GLY A 205 7.56 1.76 -15.42
C GLY A 205 6.63 1.11 -16.44
N ALA A 206 6.82 -0.16 -16.72
CA ALA A 206 6.01 -0.92 -17.69
C ALA A 206 4.51 -0.99 -17.35
N LEU A 207 4.14 -0.76 -16.08
CA LEU A 207 2.73 -0.73 -15.66
C LEU A 207 2.05 0.60 -15.95
N PHE A 208 2.79 1.65 -16.31
CA PHE A 208 2.24 2.98 -16.53
C PHE A 208 1.09 2.99 -17.54
N GLY A 209 1.26 2.31 -18.68
CA GLY A 209 0.22 2.17 -19.69
C GLY A 209 -1.07 1.50 -19.19
N THR A 210 -0.99 0.73 -18.11
CA THR A 210 -2.14 0.03 -17.53
C THR A 210 -2.97 0.94 -16.62
N ILE A 211 -2.32 1.89 -15.95
CA ILE A 211 -2.99 2.79 -14.97
C ILE A 211 -3.44 4.12 -15.60
N ILE A 212 -2.98 4.45 -16.78
CA ILE A 212 -3.32 5.70 -17.44
C ILE A 212 -4.77 5.67 -17.91
N THR A 213 -5.53 6.68 -17.51
CA THR A 213 -6.93 6.89 -17.90
C THR A 213 -7.07 8.14 -18.76
N ALA A 214 -8.25 8.35 -19.35
CA ALA A 214 -8.53 9.59 -20.06
C ALA A 214 -8.43 10.84 -19.17
N LYS A 215 -8.63 10.68 -17.85
CA LYS A 215 -8.58 11.76 -16.85
C LYS A 215 -7.23 11.86 -16.13
N TYR A 216 -6.24 11.05 -16.51
CA TYR A 216 -4.97 10.94 -15.82
C TYR A 216 -4.33 12.29 -15.48
N ASN A 217 -4.23 13.19 -16.46
CA ASN A 217 -3.58 14.48 -16.26
C ASN A 217 -4.34 15.38 -15.28
N GLU A 218 -5.67 15.43 -15.39
CA GLU A 218 -6.54 16.18 -14.49
C GLU A 218 -6.46 15.63 -13.04
N GLU A 219 -6.45 14.32 -12.90
CA GLU A 219 -6.38 13.64 -11.61
C GLU A 219 -5.05 13.89 -10.90
N ILE A 220 -3.93 13.83 -11.63
CA ILE A 220 -2.61 14.16 -11.08
C ILE A 220 -2.52 15.65 -10.72
N GLU A 221 -2.95 16.55 -11.59
CA GLU A 221 -2.89 17.99 -11.35
C GLU A 221 -3.59 18.35 -10.04
N ARG A 222 -4.78 17.79 -9.80
CA ARG A 222 -5.52 17.99 -8.55
C ARG A 222 -4.74 17.49 -7.34
N CYS A 223 -4.18 16.29 -7.40
CA CYS A 223 -3.37 15.75 -6.30
C CYS A 223 -2.09 16.55 -6.09
N VAL A 224 -1.38 16.94 -7.15
CA VAL A 224 -0.17 17.78 -7.08
C VAL A 224 -0.48 19.11 -6.40
N THR A 225 -1.61 19.76 -6.73
CA THR A 225 -2.04 21.00 -6.10
C THR A 225 -2.21 20.82 -4.59
N VAL A 226 -2.96 19.78 -4.17
CA VAL A 226 -3.17 19.48 -2.75
C VAL A 226 -1.85 19.20 -2.03
N VAL A 227 -0.96 18.43 -2.65
CA VAL A 227 0.35 18.10 -2.06
C VAL A 227 1.24 19.34 -1.94
N LYS A 228 1.24 20.20 -2.95
CA LYS A 228 1.98 21.48 -2.91
C LYS A 228 1.47 22.40 -1.80
N GLU A 229 0.17 22.50 -1.62
CA GLU A 229 -0.44 23.37 -0.62
C GLU A 229 -0.31 22.83 0.81
N ALA A 230 -0.50 21.51 0.99
CA ALA A 230 -0.61 20.91 2.32
C ALA A 230 0.70 20.32 2.84
N CYS A 231 1.59 19.85 1.96
CA CYS A 231 2.74 19.02 2.36
C CYS A 231 4.11 19.56 1.96
N LEU A 232 4.20 20.59 1.08
CA LEU A 232 5.49 21.20 0.83
C LEU A 232 5.95 21.95 2.09
N PRO A 233 7.17 21.70 2.56
CA PRO A 233 7.71 22.43 3.70
C PRO A 233 7.71 23.93 3.39
N ASN A 234 7.15 24.74 4.27
CA ASN A 234 7.37 26.17 4.21
C ASN A 234 8.87 26.43 4.37
N GLU A 235 9.43 27.40 3.67
CA GLU A 235 10.88 27.72 3.74
C GLU A 235 11.35 27.94 5.17
N PHE A 236 10.47 28.36 6.06
CA PHE A 236 10.71 28.52 7.50
C PHE A 236 10.96 27.19 8.21
N ASN A 237 10.32 26.11 7.80
CA ASN A 237 10.46 24.79 8.42
C ASN A 237 11.73 24.06 7.96
N VAL A 238 12.27 24.37 6.78
CA VAL A 238 13.50 23.77 6.27
C VAL A 238 14.72 24.10 7.16
N GLN A 239 14.74 25.27 7.78
CA GLN A 239 15.83 25.64 8.70
C GLN A 239 15.75 24.88 10.04
N ILE A 240 14.54 24.64 10.54
CA ILE A 240 14.33 23.82 11.76
C ILE A 240 14.66 22.35 11.47
N TYR A 241 14.30 21.85 10.30
CA TYR A 241 14.60 20.49 9.85
C TYR A 241 16.10 20.18 9.82
N LYS A 242 16.91 21.11 9.30
CA LYS A 242 18.37 20.97 9.26
C LYS A 242 19.03 20.97 10.65
N SER A 243 18.40 21.56 11.65
CA SER A 243 18.93 21.61 13.02
C SER A 243 18.54 20.38 13.85
N VAL A 244 17.39 19.77 13.58
CA VAL A 244 16.87 18.62 14.35
C VAL A 244 17.42 17.30 13.83
N THR A 245 17.65 17.15 12.52
CA THR A 245 18.17 15.93 11.90
C THR A 245 19.60 15.56 12.31
N LYS A 246 20.36 16.48 12.90
CA LYS A 246 21.73 16.18 13.39
C LYS A 246 21.79 15.32 14.65
N ASN A 247 20.71 15.21 15.43
CA ASN A 247 20.71 14.55 16.75
C ASN A 247 19.63 13.49 16.96
N SER A 248 18.77 13.17 16.00
CA SER A 248 17.69 12.20 16.21
C SER A 248 18.13 10.80 15.86
N LYS A 249 18.40 9.99 16.89
CA LYS A 249 18.46 8.53 16.78
C LYS A 249 17.05 8.00 16.41
N LEU A 250 16.97 7.21 15.36
CA LEU A 250 15.77 6.57 14.85
C LEU A 250 14.98 5.84 15.95
N TYR A 251 13.76 6.29 16.24
CA TYR A 251 12.77 5.54 17.00
C TYR A 251 11.49 5.40 16.19
N LEU A 252 11.54 4.62 15.12
CA LEU A 252 10.36 4.44 14.26
C LEU A 252 9.45 3.28 14.68
N PHE A 253 9.96 2.32 15.42
CA PHE A 253 9.20 1.13 15.76
C PHE A 253 9.53 0.64 17.17
N LYS A 254 8.72 0.99 18.16
CA LYS A 254 8.57 0.14 19.32
C LYS A 254 7.59 -0.98 18.95
N CYS A 255 8.09 -2.01 18.30
CA CYS A 255 7.40 -3.29 18.34
C CYS A 255 7.50 -3.81 19.79
N ASN A 256 6.37 -4.14 20.41
CA ASN A 256 6.33 -4.70 21.77
C ASN A 256 6.94 -6.11 21.87
N LYS A 257 7.78 -6.51 20.94
CA LYS A 257 8.55 -7.76 20.97
C LYS A 257 10.04 -7.45 21.11
N PRO A 258 10.77 -8.22 21.93
CA PRO A 258 12.13 -7.91 22.37
C PRO A 258 13.24 -8.14 21.35
N LYS A 259 12.95 -8.35 20.08
CA LYS A 259 13.97 -8.44 19.02
C LYS A 259 14.26 -7.06 18.44
N SER A 260 15.53 -6.73 18.27
CA SER A 260 15.93 -5.46 17.66
C SER A 260 15.49 -5.43 16.18
N LEU A 261 15.19 -4.25 15.65
CA LEU A 261 14.87 -4.07 14.24
C LEU A 261 15.96 -4.68 13.32
N ARG A 262 17.21 -4.63 13.78
CA ARG A 262 18.37 -5.18 13.08
C ARG A 262 18.31 -6.71 12.97
N ASP A 263 17.85 -7.40 14.01
CA ASP A 263 17.72 -8.86 14.01
C ASP A 263 16.62 -9.33 13.05
N TYR A 264 15.55 -8.54 12.94
CA TYR A 264 14.48 -8.79 11.95
C TYR A 264 14.93 -8.53 10.50
N LEU A 265 15.71 -7.48 10.28
CA LEU A 265 16.21 -7.14 8.94
C LEU A 265 17.21 -8.19 8.45
N VAL A 266 18.07 -8.69 9.33
CA VAL A 266 19.05 -9.73 9.00
C VAL A 266 18.36 -11.08 8.72
N GLU A 267 17.33 -11.46 9.48
CA GLU A 267 16.59 -12.70 9.22
C GLU A 267 15.79 -12.61 7.89
N GLU A 268 15.17 -11.46 7.56
CA GLU A 268 14.44 -11.30 6.29
C GLU A 268 15.39 -11.17 5.08
N GLU A 269 16.54 -10.52 5.22
CA GLU A 269 17.55 -10.47 4.16
C GLU A 269 18.16 -11.85 3.89
N LEU A 270 18.43 -12.62 4.93
CA LEU A 270 18.94 -13.99 4.79
C LEU A 270 17.91 -14.92 4.16
N GLN A 271 16.63 -14.85 4.57
CA GLN A 271 15.56 -15.58 3.91
C GLN A 271 15.36 -15.14 2.46
N PHE A 272 15.54 -13.86 2.16
CA PHE A 272 15.42 -13.31 0.79
C PHE A 272 16.57 -13.75 -0.12
N LEU A 273 17.75 -14.01 0.43
CA LEU A 273 18.93 -14.52 -0.30
C LEU A 273 18.83 -16.03 -0.51
N ASP A 274 18.50 -16.79 0.52
CA ASP A 274 18.35 -18.26 0.47
C ASP A 274 17.26 -18.71 -0.52
N GLU A 275 16.16 -17.95 -0.63
CA GLU A 275 15.06 -18.32 -1.50
C GLU A 275 15.25 -17.88 -2.98
N ARG A 276 16.27 -17.11 -3.30
CA ARG A 276 16.68 -16.87 -4.70
C ARG A 276 17.50 -18.02 -5.25
N GLU A 277 18.12 -18.79 -4.38
CA GLU A 277 19.02 -19.90 -4.74
C GLU A 277 18.37 -21.28 -4.54
N ALA A 278 17.18 -21.34 -3.92
CA ALA A 278 16.47 -22.61 -3.78
C ALA A 278 15.93 -23.09 -5.14
N PRO A 279 16.30 -24.29 -5.60
CA PRO A 279 15.73 -24.87 -6.82
C PRO A 279 14.22 -25.00 -6.68
N LEU A 280 13.50 -24.73 -7.76
CA LEU A 280 12.04 -24.82 -7.88
C LEU A 280 11.46 -26.24 -7.73
N ASP A 281 12.29 -27.24 -7.45
CA ASP A 281 11.99 -28.66 -7.69
C ASP A 281 11.40 -29.43 -6.49
N ASN A 282 11.09 -28.80 -5.36
CA ASN A 282 10.61 -29.54 -4.19
C ASN A 282 9.29 -29.01 -3.61
N VAL A 283 8.37 -28.59 -4.45
CA VAL A 283 6.97 -28.51 -4.05
C VAL A 283 6.20 -29.54 -4.85
N ASP A 284 5.88 -30.67 -4.21
CA ASP A 284 4.99 -31.64 -4.78
C ASP A 284 3.64 -30.99 -5.13
N GLU A 285 2.87 -31.63 -6.01
CA GLU A 285 1.57 -31.12 -6.47
C GLU A 285 0.59 -30.85 -5.30
N ASP A 286 0.91 -31.31 -4.10
CA ASP A 286 0.10 -31.18 -2.88
C ASP A 286 0.52 -29.99 -1.99
N GLY A 287 1.55 -29.23 -2.36
CA GLY A 287 1.92 -28.00 -1.65
C GLY A 287 2.59 -28.21 -0.28
N ARG A 288 3.27 -29.33 -0.08
CA ARG A 288 4.05 -29.62 1.14
C ARG A 288 5.51 -29.30 0.99
#